data_03373eb8bd2c2ef9458a529e9e405986
#
_entry.id   03373eb8bd2c2ef9458a529e9e405986
#
_cell.length_a   1.000
_cell.length_b   1.000
_cell.length_c   1.000
_cell.angle_alpha   90.00
_cell.angle_beta   90.00
_cell.angle_gamma   90.00
#
_symmetry.space_group_name_H-M   'P 1'
#
loop_
_entity.id
_entity.type
_entity.pdbx_description
1 polymer ?
#
loop_
_entity_poly.entity_id
_entity_poly.type
_entity_poly.pdbx_seq_one_letter_code
_entity_poly.pdbx_strand_id
1 'polypeptide(L)'
;MEIVKMIFVLAAFILFFLLLNKLEKSEKLNSEFIRKILHIGSGIGGLTLPFIFERKSSVVILGIVFLVLLVSIRIVKNKVTGFKKVLETKNRKTLGDIYFIMSILGLWLVSSDNKVMYALPLIILMLSDAFAALIGEFYSKYKFNTGFGTKSIEGSVTFFLTTYFICINFFLFFSDIGSINIVLVSLLLSILTMILEVISWNGLDNLFVPFFVYMFLRLNLYLTEK
;
A
#
# COMPACT_ATOMS: atom_id res chain seq x y z
N MET A 1 -23.01 3.41 17.53
CA MET A 1 -21.62 3.93 17.66
C MET A 1 -20.77 3.61 16.43
N GLU A 2 -20.76 2.39 15.92
CA GLU A 2 -19.98 1.98 14.72
C GLU A 2 -20.31 2.81 13.46
N ILE A 3 -21.59 3.06 13.16
CA ILE A 3 -22.00 3.87 12.00
C ILE A 3 -21.40 5.28 12.06
N VAL A 4 -21.36 5.90 13.23
CA VAL A 4 -20.77 7.24 13.42
C VAL A 4 -19.27 7.21 13.13
N LYS A 5 -18.55 6.17 13.60
CA LYS A 5 -17.14 5.95 13.28
C LYS A 5 -16.91 5.78 11.76
N MET A 6 -17.77 5.02 11.10
CA MET A 6 -17.70 4.84 9.62
C MET A 6 -17.90 6.16 8.86
N ILE A 7 -18.91 6.96 9.26
CA ILE A 7 -19.17 8.27 8.66
C ILE A 7 -17.97 9.20 8.88
N PHE A 8 -17.39 9.20 10.08
CA PHE A 8 -16.22 10.01 10.38
C PHE A 8 -15.00 9.64 9.52
N VAL A 9 -14.68 8.33 9.40
CA VAL A 9 -13.56 7.85 8.56
C VAL A 9 -13.80 8.19 7.09
N LEU A 10 -15.02 8.00 6.60
CA LEU A 10 -15.38 8.35 5.22
C LEU A 10 -15.25 9.86 4.98
N ALA A 11 -15.76 10.69 5.89
CA ALA A 11 -15.66 12.14 5.77
C ALA A 11 -14.20 12.62 5.81
N ALA A 12 -13.38 12.07 6.71
CA ALA A 12 -11.95 12.39 6.81
C ALA A 12 -11.21 12.03 5.50
N PHE A 13 -11.50 10.86 4.92
CA PHE A 13 -10.91 10.45 3.66
C PHE A 13 -11.36 11.34 2.50
N ILE A 14 -12.65 11.67 2.40
CA ILE A 14 -13.17 12.59 1.37
C ILE A 14 -12.49 13.96 1.50
N LEU A 15 -12.37 14.50 2.71
CA LEU A 15 -11.69 15.78 2.94
C LEU A 15 -10.22 15.72 2.50
N PHE A 16 -9.50 14.66 2.88
CA PHE A 16 -8.12 14.44 2.46
C PHE A 16 -7.99 14.38 0.95
N PHE A 17 -8.88 13.64 0.29
CA PHE A 17 -8.91 13.53 -1.16
C PHE A 17 -9.21 14.88 -1.86
N LEU A 18 -10.15 15.67 -1.32
CA LEU A 18 -10.46 17.00 -1.83
C LEU A 18 -9.28 17.98 -1.69
N LEU A 19 -8.52 17.89 -0.58
CA LEU A 19 -7.30 18.66 -0.38
C LEU A 19 -6.24 18.30 -1.43
N LEU A 20 -6.00 17.01 -1.68
CA LEU A 20 -5.06 16.58 -2.71
C LEU A 20 -5.49 17.01 -4.11
N ASN A 21 -6.78 16.94 -4.42
CA ASN A 21 -7.32 17.41 -5.69
C ASN A 21 -7.12 18.93 -5.87
N LYS A 22 -7.24 19.70 -4.79
CA LYS A 22 -6.94 21.15 -4.83
C LYS A 22 -5.45 21.40 -5.08
N LEU A 23 -4.56 20.62 -4.46
CA LEU A 23 -3.12 20.71 -4.68
C LEU A 23 -2.73 20.33 -6.12
N GLU A 24 -3.34 19.29 -6.68
CA GLU A 24 -3.13 18.86 -8.07
C GLU A 24 -3.53 19.97 -9.06
N LYS A 25 -4.68 20.61 -8.85
CA LYS A 25 -5.14 21.72 -9.69
C LYS A 25 -4.24 22.96 -9.64
N SER A 26 -3.47 23.12 -8.57
CA SER A 26 -2.52 24.24 -8.46
C SER A 26 -1.27 24.08 -9.33
N GLU A 27 -1.07 22.89 -9.94
CA GLU A 27 0.09 22.53 -10.78
C GLU A 27 1.47 22.74 -10.13
N LYS A 28 1.50 22.97 -8.81
CA LYS A 28 2.75 23.17 -8.04
C LYS A 28 3.48 21.88 -7.76
N LEU A 29 2.77 20.74 -7.76
CA LEU A 29 3.31 19.42 -7.45
C LEU A 29 3.07 18.46 -8.62
N ASN A 30 4.02 17.54 -8.81
CA ASN A 30 3.89 16.49 -9.80
C ASN A 30 2.72 15.55 -9.42
N SER A 31 1.94 15.14 -10.42
CA SER A 31 0.77 14.26 -10.22
C SER A 31 1.16 12.90 -9.61
N GLU A 32 2.34 12.35 -9.92
CA GLU A 32 2.85 11.12 -9.31
C GLU A 32 3.13 11.31 -7.82
N PHE A 33 3.71 12.45 -7.44
CA PHE A 33 3.94 12.79 -6.04
C PHE A 33 2.64 12.87 -5.25
N ILE A 34 1.61 13.54 -5.79
CA ILE A 34 0.29 13.65 -5.16
C ILE A 34 -0.37 12.26 -5.01
N ARG A 35 -0.26 11.42 -6.04
CA ARG A 35 -0.75 10.04 -6.01
C ARG A 35 -0.09 9.23 -4.90
N LYS A 36 1.22 9.40 -4.68
CA LYS A 36 1.93 8.71 -3.60
C LYS A 36 1.62 9.27 -2.21
N ILE A 37 1.33 10.56 -2.08
CA ILE A 37 0.76 11.11 -0.84
C ILE A 37 -0.61 10.49 -0.54
N LEU A 38 -1.48 10.34 -1.55
CA LEU A 38 -2.76 9.66 -1.39
C LEU A 38 -2.56 8.21 -0.94
N HIS A 39 -1.63 7.50 -1.57
CA HIS A 39 -1.31 6.10 -1.24
C HIS A 39 -0.83 5.95 0.22
N ILE A 40 0.13 6.76 0.65
CA ILE A 40 0.64 6.76 2.04
C ILE A 40 -0.47 7.14 3.03
N GLY A 41 -1.21 8.22 2.76
CA GLY A 41 -2.30 8.66 3.64
C GLY A 41 -3.42 7.62 3.76
N SER A 42 -3.78 6.96 2.66
CA SER A 42 -4.73 5.85 2.67
C SER A 42 -4.20 4.65 3.45
N GLY A 43 -2.89 4.35 3.35
CA GLY A 43 -2.23 3.31 4.13
C GLY A 43 -2.24 3.59 5.63
N ILE A 44 -1.94 4.83 6.03
CA ILE A 44 -2.06 5.27 7.43
C ILE A 44 -3.50 5.10 7.90
N GLY A 45 -4.49 5.54 7.10
CA GLY A 45 -5.90 5.32 7.40
C GLY A 45 -6.22 3.83 7.58
N GLY A 46 -5.73 2.96 6.69
CA GLY A 46 -5.85 1.51 6.80
C GLY A 46 -5.27 0.96 8.11
N LEU A 47 -4.08 1.42 8.50
CA LEU A 47 -3.42 1.00 9.75
C LEU A 47 -4.20 1.41 11.02
N THR A 48 -5.00 2.47 10.96
CA THR A 48 -5.81 2.89 12.12
C THR A 48 -7.09 2.08 12.30
N LEU A 49 -7.56 1.35 11.28
CA LEU A 49 -8.83 0.61 11.34
C LEU A 49 -8.95 -0.36 12.53
N PRO A 50 -7.90 -1.15 12.89
CA PRO A 50 -7.96 -2.05 14.06
C PRO A 50 -8.09 -1.35 15.41
N PHE A 51 -7.88 -0.05 15.47
CA PHE A 51 -7.99 0.77 16.69
C PHE A 51 -9.31 1.53 16.75
N ILE A 52 -9.94 1.77 15.59
CA ILE A 52 -11.21 2.49 15.47
C ILE A 52 -12.39 1.53 15.58
N PHE A 53 -12.33 0.39 14.92
CA PHE A 53 -13.44 -0.54 14.76
C PHE A 53 -13.24 -1.83 15.57
N GLU A 54 -14.28 -2.20 16.31
CA GLU A 54 -14.34 -3.45 17.06
C GLU A 54 -14.90 -4.60 16.18
N ARG A 55 -15.80 -4.26 15.24
CA ARG A 55 -16.48 -5.24 14.39
C ARG A 55 -15.82 -5.34 13.04
N LYS A 56 -15.42 -6.54 12.65
CA LYS A 56 -14.84 -6.80 11.30
C LYS A 56 -15.81 -6.38 10.17
N SER A 57 -17.12 -6.58 10.36
CA SER A 57 -18.14 -6.20 9.38
C SER A 57 -18.15 -4.69 9.08
N SER A 58 -17.89 -3.83 10.06
CA SER A 58 -17.85 -2.37 9.85
C SER A 58 -16.76 -1.97 8.86
N VAL A 59 -15.56 -2.59 8.98
CA VAL A 59 -14.44 -2.34 8.07
C VAL A 59 -14.74 -2.88 6.67
N VAL A 60 -15.35 -4.07 6.57
CA VAL A 60 -15.74 -4.65 5.28
C VAL A 60 -16.75 -3.77 4.56
N ILE A 61 -17.80 -3.32 5.26
CA ILE A 61 -18.81 -2.40 4.68
C ILE A 61 -18.14 -1.11 4.22
N LEU A 62 -17.29 -0.51 5.05
CA LEU A 62 -16.55 0.70 4.71
C LEU A 62 -15.69 0.51 3.46
N GLY A 63 -14.95 -0.59 3.38
CA GLY A 63 -14.12 -0.91 2.22
C GLY A 63 -14.93 -1.14 0.95
N ILE A 64 -16.10 -1.79 1.03
CA ILE A 64 -17.02 -1.93 -0.11
C ILE A 64 -17.50 -0.55 -0.57
N VAL A 65 -17.84 0.34 0.37
CA VAL A 65 -18.23 1.72 0.03
C VAL A 65 -17.09 2.45 -0.70
N PHE A 66 -15.85 2.33 -0.23
CA PHE A 66 -14.69 2.91 -0.93
C PHE A 66 -14.48 2.31 -2.32
N LEU A 67 -14.60 1.00 -2.47
CA LEU A 67 -14.49 0.33 -3.79
C LEU A 67 -15.56 0.85 -4.76
N VAL A 68 -16.82 0.93 -4.32
CA VAL A 68 -17.91 1.44 -5.13
C VAL A 68 -17.67 2.90 -5.54
N LEU A 69 -17.21 3.74 -4.63
CA LEU A 69 -16.84 5.14 -4.91
C LEU A 69 -15.72 5.23 -5.96
N LEU A 70 -14.62 4.47 -5.80
CA LEU A 70 -13.53 4.47 -6.76
C LEU A 70 -13.96 3.99 -8.15
N VAL A 71 -14.70 2.89 -8.22
CA VAL A 71 -15.21 2.38 -9.49
C VAL A 71 -16.15 3.39 -10.14
N SER A 72 -17.02 4.04 -9.36
CA SER A 72 -17.94 5.07 -9.86
C SER A 72 -17.18 6.27 -10.46
N ILE A 73 -16.12 6.75 -9.78
CA ILE A 73 -15.27 7.84 -10.29
C ILE A 73 -14.59 7.44 -11.61
N ARG A 74 -14.21 6.17 -11.78
CA ARG A 74 -13.57 5.68 -13.02
C ARG A 74 -14.55 5.55 -14.19
N ILE A 75 -15.82 5.16 -13.92
CA ILE A 75 -16.84 4.97 -14.95
C ILE A 75 -17.39 6.31 -15.46
N VAL A 76 -17.55 7.30 -14.59
CA VAL A 76 -18.09 8.61 -14.96
C VAL A 76 -17.09 9.41 -15.80
N LYS A 77 -17.17 9.24 -17.13
CA LYS A 77 -16.17 9.65 -18.12
C LYS A 77 -15.93 11.17 -18.22
N ASN A 78 -16.87 12.05 -17.90
CA ASN A 78 -16.83 13.45 -18.38
C ASN A 78 -17.07 14.57 -17.35
N LYS A 79 -17.41 14.27 -16.09
CA LYS A 79 -17.77 15.35 -15.13
C LYS A 79 -16.80 15.53 -13.96
N VAL A 80 -15.83 14.64 -13.78
CA VAL A 80 -14.95 14.65 -12.60
C VAL A 80 -13.48 14.65 -13.02
N THR A 81 -13.11 15.59 -13.89
CA THR A 81 -11.76 15.70 -14.47
C THR A 81 -10.64 15.82 -13.43
N GLY A 82 -10.89 16.52 -12.31
CA GLY A 82 -9.89 16.69 -11.25
C GLY A 82 -9.65 15.41 -10.44
N PHE A 83 -10.69 14.66 -10.11
CA PHE A 83 -10.57 13.42 -9.35
C PHE A 83 -9.82 12.32 -10.12
N LYS A 84 -10.03 12.27 -11.44
CA LYS A 84 -9.36 11.28 -12.30
C LYS A 84 -7.87 11.51 -12.39
N LYS A 85 -7.40 12.76 -12.38
CA LYS A 85 -5.98 13.11 -12.44
C LYS A 85 -5.21 12.67 -11.19
N VAL A 86 -5.84 12.68 -10.00
CA VAL A 86 -5.23 12.20 -8.75
C VAL A 86 -5.10 10.67 -8.75
N LEU A 87 -6.03 9.95 -9.37
CA LEU A 87 -6.03 8.48 -9.43
C LEU A 87 -5.22 7.93 -10.61
N GLU A 88 -5.24 8.62 -11.75
CA GLU A 88 -4.59 8.19 -12.99
C GLU A 88 -3.63 9.28 -13.49
N THR A 89 -2.36 8.96 -13.67
CA THR A 89 -1.42 9.86 -14.37
C THR A 89 -1.58 9.69 -15.89
N LYS A 90 -1.14 10.69 -16.67
CA LYS A 90 -1.19 10.65 -18.16
C LYS A 90 -0.55 9.39 -18.75
N ASN A 91 0.45 8.85 -18.06
CA ASN A 91 1.29 7.74 -18.55
C ASN A 91 0.95 6.37 -17.92
N ARG A 92 0.10 6.31 -16.88
CA ARG A 92 -0.23 5.06 -16.18
C ARG A 92 -1.72 5.01 -15.82
N LYS A 93 -2.44 4.10 -16.47
CA LYS A 93 -3.78 3.67 -16.09
C LYS A 93 -3.67 2.32 -15.41
N THR A 94 -3.51 2.30 -14.09
CA THR A 94 -3.41 1.05 -13.33
C THR A 94 -4.62 0.87 -12.42
N LEU A 95 -4.87 -0.36 -12.00
CA LEU A 95 -5.91 -0.71 -11.01
C LEU A 95 -5.34 -0.74 -9.58
N GLY A 96 -4.15 -0.19 -9.37
CA GLY A 96 -3.43 -0.29 -8.12
C GLY A 96 -4.18 0.26 -6.90
N ASP A 97 -4.99 1.31 -7.06
CA ASP A 97 -5.85 1.86 -6.01
C ASP A 97 -6.97 0.90 -5.59
N ILE A 98 -7.56 0.17 -6.55
CA ILE A 98 -8.54 -0.89 -6.27
C ILE A 98 -7.87 -2.05 -5.53
N TYR A 99 -6.73 -2.53 -6.04
CA TYR A 99 -5.98 -3.61 -5.40
C TYR A 99 -5.48 -3.22 -4.00
N PHE A 100 -5.16 -1.95 -3.79
CA PHE A 100 -4.77 -1.43 -2.48
C PHE A 100 -5.89 -1.56 -1.44
N ILE A 101 -7.12 -1.16 -1.78
CA ILE A 101 -8.29 -1.34 -0.89
C ILE A 101 -8.58 -2.83 -0.68
N MET A 102 -8.50 -3.64 -1.74
CA MET A 102 -8.67 -5.09 -1.62
C MET A 102 -7.64 -5.70 -0.66
N SER A 103 -6.41 -5.21 -0.67
CA SER A 103 -5.37 -5.65 0.26
C SER A 103 -5.65 -5.27 1.70
N ILE A 104 -6.08 -4.04 1.96
CA ILE A 104 -6.50 -3.62 3.30
C ILE A 104 -7.63 -4.53 3.82
N LEU A 105 -8.66 -4.77 3.02
CA LEU A 105 -9.79 -5.61 3.39
C LEU A 105 -9.39 -7.08 3.57
N GLY A 106 -8.64 -7.62 2.62
CA GLY A 106 -8.21 -9.01 2.66
C GLY A 106 -7.29 -9.28 3.85
N LEU A 107 -6.30 -8.42 4.10
CA LEU A 107 -5.43 -8.53 5.28
C LEU A 107 -6.25 -8.41 6.57
N TRP A 108 -7.22 -7.48 6.64
CA TRP A 108 -8.11 -7.36 7.78
C TRP A 108 -8.86 -8.67 8.08
N LEU A 109 -9.35 -9.33 7.05
CA LEU A 109 -10.10 -10.59 7.18
C LEU A 109 -9.21 -11.76 7.61
N VAL A 110 -7.98 -11.87 7.04
CA VAL A 110 -7.11 -13.03 7.26
C VAL A 110 -6.18 -12.89 8.48
N SER A 111 -5.81 -11.66 8.87
CA SER A 111 -4.94 -11.43 10.03
C SER A 111 -5.63 -11.70 11.37
N SER A 112 -6.92 -11.93 11.34
CA SER A 112 -7.75 -12.14 12.53
C SER A 112 -7.59 -10.96 13.51
N ASP A 113 -7.14 -11.21 14.74
CA ASP A 113 -6.97 -10.15 15.75
C ASP A 113 -5.49 -9.79 15.95
N ASN A 114 -4.60 -10.37 15.14
CA ASN A 114 -3.18 -10.09 15.21
C ASN A 114 -2.82 -8.82 14.44
N LYS A 115 -2.73 -7.69 15.17
CA LYS A 115 -2.40 -6.37 14.61
C LYS A 115 -1.02 -6.31 13.98
N VAL A 116 -0.07 -7.12 14.45
CA VAL A 116 1.30 -7.20 13.93
C VAL A 116 1.29 -7.79 12.52
N MET A 117 0.55 -8.89 12.33
CA MET A 117 0.38 -9.53 11.02
C MET A 117 -0.38 -8.67 10.01
N TYR A 118 -1.20 -7.75 10.48
CA TYR A 118 -1.89 -6.77 9.65
C TYR A 118 -0.98 -5.59 9.28
N ALA A 119 -0.21 -5.09 10.26
CA ALA A 119 0.52 -3.83 10.12
C ALA A 119 1.72 -3.94 9.19
N LEU A 120 2.60 -4.95 9.34
CA LEU A 120 3.84 -5.04 8.56
C LEU A 120 3.58 -5.10 7.04
N PRO A 121 2.66 -5.95 6.53
CA PRO A 121 2.34 -5.95 5.10
C PRO A 121 1.89 -4.59 4.56
N LEU A 122 1.07 -3.87 5.32
CA LEU A 122 0.58 -2.55 4.91
C LEU A 122 1.66 -1.48 4.99
N ILE A 123 2.54 -1.50 6.00
CA ILE A 123 3.65 -0.55 6.11
C ILE A 123 4.61 -0.72 4.94
N ILE A 124 4.96 -1.97 4.59
CA ILE A 124 5.80 -2.25 3.42
C ILE A 124 5.11 -1.74 2.15
N LEU A 125 3.84 -2.09 1.94
CA LEU A 125 3.11 -1.67 0.75
C LEU A 125 3.05 -0.15 0.62
N MET A 126 2.68 0.57 1.68
CA MET A 126 2.50 2.01 1.58
C MET A 126 3.80 2.80 1.46
N LEU A 127 4.89 2.36 2.13
CA LEU A 127 6.15 3.10 2.13
C LEU A 127 7.10 2.64 1.03
N SER A 128 7.33 1.33 0.89
CA SER A 128 8.31 0.83 -0.08
C SER A 128 7.86 1.10 -1.51
N ASP A 129 6.57 0.89 -1.84
CA ASP A 129 6.03 1.23 -3.15
C ASP A 129 6.04 2.75 -3.41
N ALA A 130 5.73 3.56 -2.39
CA ALA A 130 5.74 5.00 -2.57
C ALA A 130 7.15 5.53 -2.86
N PHE A 131 8.14 5.16 -2.05
CA PHE A 131 9.52 5.61 -2.25
C PHE A 131 10.13 5.05 -3.54
N ALA A 132 9.91 3.77 -3.85
CA ALA A 132 10.36 3.17 -5.10
C ALA A 132 9.82 3.90 -6.33
N ALA A 133 8.54 4.24 -6.34
CA ALA A 133 7.94 4.95 -7.45
C ALA A 133 8.47 6.39 -7.57
N LEU A 134 8.63 7.11 -6.46
CA LEU A 134 9.15 8.47 -6.48
C LEU A 134 10.63 8.51 -6.94
N ILE A 135 11.46 7.64 -6.41
CA ILE A 135 12.87 7.55 -6.84
C ILE A 135 12.95 7.07 -8.29
N GLY A 136 12.14 6.07 -8.66
CA GLY A 136 12.07 5.58 -10.04
C GLY A 136 11.55 6.61 -11.05
N GLU A 137 10.69 7.54 -10.64
CA GLU A 137 10.19 8.60 -11.53
C GLU A 137 11.18 9.77 -11.65
N PHE A 138 11.72 10.27 -10.53
CA PHE A 138 12.49 11.50 -10.50
C PHE A 138 14.00 11.33 -10.67
N TYR A 139 14.55 10.17 -10.31
CA TYR A 139 16.01 9.97 -10.23
C TYR A 139 16.52 8.78 -11.02
N SER A 140 15.66 8.04 -11.76
CA SER A 140 16.12 6.88 -12.52
C SER A 140 17.01 7.25 -13.69
N LYS A 141 18.17 6.59 -13.73
CA LYS A 141 19.10 6.62 -14.89
C LYS A 141 18.97 5.35 -15.72
N TYR A 142 18.73 4.21 -15.08
CA TYR A 142 18.70 2.90 -15.73
C TYR A 142 17.30 2.28 -15.67
N LYS A 143 16.66 2.22 -16.82
CA LYS A 143 15.33 1.59 -16.98
C LYS A 143 15.48 0.26 -17.71
N PHE A 144 14.68 -0.70 -17.28
CA PHE A 144 14.62 -2.02 -17.91
C PHE A 144 13.17 -2.45 -18.14
N ASN A 145 12.98 -3.31 -19.17
CA ASN A 145 11.67 -3.83 -19.51
C ASN A 145 11.49 -5.22 -18.87
N THR A 146 10.42 -5.38 -18.11
CA THR A 146 10.07 -6.65 -17.44
C THR A 146 9.20 -7.56 -18.31
N GLY A 147 8.82 -7.14 -19.52
CA GLY A 147 7.79 -7.79 -20.34
C GLY A 147 6.36 -7.36 -19.98
N PHE A 148 6.15 -6.81 -18.78
CA PHE A 148 4.86 -6.34 -18.28
C PHE A 148 4.82 -4.81 -18.07
N GLY A 149 5.96 -4.14 -18.19
CA GLY A 149 6.11 -2.71 -18.04
C GLY A 149 7.57 -2.30 -17.87
N THR A 150 7.80 -1.00 -17.77
CA THR A 150 9.15 -0.46 -17.55
C THR A 150 9.35 -0.17 -16.07
N LYS A 151 10.40 -0.70 -15.50
CA LYS A 151 10.87 -0.45 -14.13
C LYS A 151 12.24 0.22 -14.17
N SER A 152 12.73 0.71 -13.03
CA SER A 152 14.07 1.28 -12.90
C SER A 152 14.87 0.55 -11.83
N ILE A 153 16.17 0.46 -12.04
CA ILE A 153 17.08 -0.15 -11.06
C ILE A 153 17.03 0.62 -9.74
N GLU A 154 17.06 1.94 -9.81
CA GLU A 154 17.03 2.82 -8.64
C GLU A 154 15.72 2.67 -7.85
N GLY A 155 14.58 2.53 -8.55
CA GLY A 155 13.30 2.27 -7.90
C GLY A 155 13.28 0.90 -7.20
N SER A 156 13.75 -0.16 -7.87
CA SER A 156 13.78 -1.51 -7.30
C SER A 156 14.75 -1.60 -6.09
N VAL A 157 15.92 -0.96 -6.18
CA VAL A 157 16.86 -0.86 -5.05
C VAL A 157 16.24 -0.09 -3.88
N THR A 158 15.53 1.00 -4.17
CA THR A 158 14.82 1.76 -3.13
C THR A 158 13.73 0.92 -2.47
N PHE A 159 12.96 0.16 -3.23
CA PHE A 159 11.98 -0.77 -2.68
C PHE A 159 12.64 -1.76 -1.72
N PHE A 160 13.72 -2.41 -2.16
CA PHE A 160 14.48 -3.35 -1.35
C PHE A 160 15.00 -2.71 -0.05
N LEU A 161 15.70 -1.58 -0.14
CA LEU A 161 16.30 -0.93 1.03
C LEU A 161 15.25 -0.45 2.03
N THR A 162 14.15 0.13 1.54
CA THR A 162 13.05 0.58 2.39
C THR A 162 12.39 -0.60 3.10
N THR A 163 12.09 -1.67 2.36
CA THR A 163 11.52 -2.89 2.95
C THR A 163 12.45 -3.51 3.97
N TYR A 164 13.76 -3.60 3.67
CA TYR A 164 14.75 -4.14 4.58
C TYR A 164 14.83 -3.36 5.89
N PHE A 165 14.87 -2.01 5.79
CA PHE A 165 14.86 -1.14 6.96
C PHE A 165 13.59 -1.28 7.80
N ILE A 166 12.41 -1.33 7.14
CA ILE A 166 11.13 -1.55 7.82
C ILE A 166 11.13 -2.90 8.54
N CYS A 167 11.55 -3.98 7.88
CA CYS A 167 11.55 -5.32 8.46
C CYS A 167 12.48 -5.44 9.66
N ILE A 168 13.72 -4.93 9.57
CA ILE A 168 14.66 -4.94 10.70
C ILE A 168 14.02 -4.25 11.91
N ASN A 169 13.56 -3.01 11.76
CA ASN A 169 12.97 -2.28 12.87
C ASN A 169 11.73 -2.98 13.41
N PHE A 170 10.86 -3.48 12.52
CA PHE A 170 9.65 -4.16 12.93
C PHE A 170 9.95 -5.44 13.73
N PHE A 171 10.86 -6.30 13.28
CA PHE A 171 11.23 -7.50 13.99
C PHE A 171 11.99 -7.23 15.29
N LEU A 172 12.79 -6.18 15.37
CA LEU A 172 13.44 -5.76 16.62
C LEU A 172 12.43 -5.39 17.72
N PHE A 173 11.30 -4.79 17.36
CA PHE A 173 10.30 -4.34 18.33
C PHE A 173 9.17 -5.35 18.59
N PHE A 174 8.90 -6.24 17.65
CA PHE A 174 7.70 -7.09 17.68
C PHE A 174 7.98 -8.59 17.55
N SER A 175 9.24 -9.03 17.59
CA SER A 175 9.59 -10.46 17.57
C SER A 175 10.65 -10.82 18.60
N ASP A 176 10.62 -12.06 19.05
CA ASP A 176 11.60 -12.62 20.00
C ASP A 176 12.74 -13.38 19.30
N ILE A 177 12.88 -13.26 17.98
CA ILE A 177 13.96 -13.91 17.24
C ILE A 177 15.31 -13.26 17.49
N GLY A 178 16.36 -14.07 17.53
CA GLY A 178 17.73 -13.55 17.76
C GLY A 178 18.18 -12.58 16.67
N SER A 179 19.02 -11.64 17.02
CA SER A 179 19.44 -10.51 16.16
C SER A 179 20.00 -10.92 14.79
N ILE A 180 20.76 -12.03 14.71
CA ILE A 180 21.28 -12.52 13.43
C ILE A 180 20.16 -13.05 12.53
N ASN A 181 19.14 -13.69 13.11
CA ASN A 181 17.97 -14.16 12.38
C ASN A 181 17.12 -13.00 11.89
N ILE A 182 17.00 -11.91 12.66
CA ILE A 182 16.32 -10.69 12.21
C ILE A 182 16.95 -10.16 10.92
N VAL A 183 18.28 -10.06 10.88
CA VAL A 183 19.01 -9.60 9.69
C VAL A 183 18.74 -10.51 8.49
N LEU A 184 18.85 -11.83 8.67
CA LEU A 184 18.65 -12.81 7.58
C LEU A 184 17.20 -12.85 7.09
N VAL A 185 16.23 -12.87 8.00
CA VAL A 185 14.79 -12.90 7.66
C VAL A 185 14.38 -11.61 6.95
N SER A 186 14.85 -10.46 7.45
CA SER A 186 14.59 -9.16 6.81
C SER A 186 15.20 -9.08 5.42
N LEU A 187 16.43 -9.58 5.25
CA LEU A 187 17.10 -9.64 3.96
C LEU A 187 16.34 -10.51 2.96
N LEU A 188 15.97 -11.71 3.37
CA LEU A 188 15.22 -12.64 2.53
C LEU A 188 13.87 -12.05 2.12
N LEU A 189 13.10 -11.53 3.08
CA LEU A 189 11.78 -10.95 2.82
C LEU A 189 11.86 -9.75 1.88
N SER A 190 12.86 -8.88 2.05
CA SER A 190 13.03 -7.71 1.19
C SER A 190 13.47 -8.07 -0.23
N ILE A 191 14.30 -9.09 -0.42
CA ILE A 191 14.65 -9.59 -1.76
C ILE A 191 13.42 -10.18 -2.45
N LEU A 192 12.66 -11.05 -1.77
CA LEU A 192 11.51 -11.71 -2.37
C LEU A 192 10.39 -10.72 -2.70
N THR A 193 10.13 -9.74 -1.85
CA THR A 193 9.12 -8.70 -2.12
C THR A 193 9.55 -7.75 -3.23
N MET A 194 10.84 -7.42 -3.35
CA MET A 194 11.38 -6.66 -4.46
C MET A 194 11.19 -7.42 -5.78
N ILE A 195 11.47 -8.72 -5.83
CA ILE A 195 11.24 -9.54 -7.02
C ILE A 195 9.76 -9.52 -7.40
N LEU A 196 8.84 -9.70 -6.44
CA LEU A 196 7.40 -9.62 -6.68
C LEU A 196 6.97 -8.26 -7.23
N GLU A 197 7.53 -7.16 -6.69
CA GLU A 197 7.29 -5.80 -7.21
C GLU A 197 7.73 -5.67 -8.65
N VAL A 198 8.93 -6.16 -9.00
CA VAL A 198 9.52 -6.08 -10.34
C VAL A 198 8.69 -6.84 -11.38
N ILE A 199 8.21 -8.04 -11.05
CA ILE A 199 7.42 -8.87 -11.99
C ILE A 199 5.94 -8.50 -12.04
N SER A 200 5.46 -7.67 -11.11
CA SER A 200 4.05 -7.25 -11.05
C SER A 200 3.72 -6.20 -12.11
N TRP A 201 2.50 -6.29 -12.64
CA TRP A 201 1.98 -5.37 -13.66
C TRP A 201 0.62 -4.81 -13.26
N ASN A 202 0.21 -3.71 -13.88
CA ASN A 202 -1.10 -3.08 -13.72
C ASN A 202 -1.51 -2.77 -12.27
N GLY A 203 -0.52 -2.64 -11.35
CA GLY A 203 -0.77 -2.37 -9.93
C GLY A 203 -1.02 -3.62 -9.07
N LEU A 204 -0.80 -4.84 -9.62
CA LEU A 204 -0.94 -6.10 -8.88
C LEU A 204 0.08 -6.26 -7.74
N ASP A 205 1.18 -5.52 -7.77
CA ASP A 205 2.09 -5.35 -6.64
C ASP A 205 1.34 -4.95 -5.36
N ASN A 206 0.35 -4.06 -5.46
CA ASN A 206 -0.49 -3.64 -4.34
C ASN A 206 -1.34 -4.79 -3.73
N LEU A 207 -1.48 -5.90 -4.43
CA LEU A 207 -2.16 -7.10 -3.94
C LEU A 207 -1.16 -8.19 -3.54
N PHE A 208 -0.22 -8.51 -4.43
CA PHE A 208 0.67 -9.66 -4.23
C PHE A 208 1.70 -9.43 -3.12
N VAL A 209 2.31 -8.24 -3.05
CA VAL A 209 3.32 -7.94 -2.02
C VAL A 209 2.75 -8.09 -0.60
N PRO A 210 1.63 -7.43 -0.23
CA PRO A 210 1.13 -7.51 1.14
C PRO A 210 0.64 -8.90 1.52
N PHE A 211 0.00 -9.64 0.61
CA PHE A 211 -0.41 -11.02 0.90
C PHE A 211 0.78 -11.96 1.00
N PHE A 212 1.82 -11.77 0.20
CA PHE A 212 3.06 -12.54 0.32
C PHE A 212 3.74 -12.29 1.67
N VAL A 213 3.86 -11.02 2.10
CA VAL A 213 4.41 -10.66 3.42
C VAL A 213 3.61 -11.32 4.54
N TYR A 214 2.28 -11.28 4.47
CA TYR A 214 1.39 -11.94 5.43
C TYR A 214 1.64 -13.46 5.49
N MET A 215 1.70 -14.12 4.34
CA MET A 215 1.98 -15.57 4.25
C MET A 215 3.37 -15.92 4.81
N PHE A 216 4.36 -15.12 4.47
CA PHE A 216 5.73 -15.28 4.96
C PHE A 216 5.79 -15.17 6.50
N LEU A 217 5.13 -14.18 7.09
CA LEU A 217 5.04 -14.02 8.53
C LEU A 217 4.36 -15.24 9.18
N ARG A 218 3.25 -15.67 8.63
CA ARG A 218 2.50 -16.80 9.16
C ARG A 218 3.31 -18.10 9.18
N LEU A 219 4.07 -18.36 8.11
CA LEU A 219 4.95 -19.54 8.03
C LEU A 219 6.09 -19.46 9.04
N ASN A 220 6.72 -18.30 9.19
CA ASN A 220 7.84 -18.14 10.14
C ASN A 220 7.37 -18.20 11.61
N LEU A 221 6.23 -17.62 11.96
CA LEU A 221 5.65 -17.73 13.31
C LEU A 221 5.28 -19.17 13.64
N TYR A 222 4.70 -19.91 12.69
CA TYR A 222 4.40 -21.33 12.88
C TYR A 222 5.64 -22.20 13.12
N LEU A 223 6.78 -21.82 12.52
CA LEU A 223 8.06 -22.52 12.69
C LEU A 223 8.76 -22.15 14.01
N THR A 224 8.46 -21.00 14.60
CA THR A 224 9.05 -20.58 15.89
C THR A 224 8.24 -21.02 17.11
N GLU A 225 6.95 -21.37 16.94
CA GLU A 225 6.08 -21.93 17.98
C GLU A 225 6.25 -23.46 18.16
N LYS A 226 7.10 -24.14 17.38
CA LYS A 226 7.48 -25.56 17.53
C LYS A 226 8.87 -25.69 18.12
#